data_0fb59858a45be5adae579f8bde201a18
#
_entry.id   0fb59858a45be5adae579f8bde201a18
#
_cell.length_a   1.000
_cell.length_b   1.000
_cell.length_c   1.000
_cell.angle_alpha   90.00
_cell.angle_beta   90.00
_cell.angle_gamma   90.00
#
_symmetry.space_group_name_H-M   'P 1'
#
loop_
_entity.id
_entity.type
_entity.pdbx_description
1 polymer ?
#
loop_
_entity_poly.entity_id
_entity_poly.type
_entity_poly.pdbx_seq_one_letter_code
_entity_poly.pdbx_strand_id
1 'polypeptide(L)'
;MGKSNLKEKVSTTWNNVVLHWKTPALGKYVSYKEIIAYGVGGMGVQFVMFFCSLIALSATSFLVGNTIGIKPMHLQYMAVASTIIGFGITIGRSYIIDSARFKSGKFRPWLAITGIPTVIIAVVFVWLPYETMSYMQKVIAVFLCYNLLQCFYPFFQQAYTDLANVISPNSHERTDIVSVSSIIYSMAPSLTGLFVPMLSTL
;
A
#
# COMPACT_ATOMS: atom_id res chain seq x y z
N MET A 1 -8.07 -2.76 43.34
CA MET A 1 -6.65 -2.43 43.09
C MET A 1 -6.25 -2.15 41.63
N GLY A 2 -7.13 -2.22 40.65
CA GLY A 2 -6.78 -2.14 39.22
C GLY A 2 -6.92 -0.77 38.53
N LYS A 3 -7.89 0.05 38.89
CA LYS A 3 -8.24 1.26 38.09
C LYS A 3 -7.33 2.48 38.30
N SER A 4 -6.73 2.67 39.49
CA SER A 4 -5.80 3.79 39.73
C SER A 4 -4.46 3.57 39.03
N ASN A 5 -3.95 2.36 39.04
CA ASN A 5 -2.71 1.97 38.38
C ASN A 5 -2.77 2.09 36.85
N LEU A 6 -3.95 1.89 36.26
CA LEU A 6 -4.14 2.00 34.80
C LEU A 6 -4.16 3.48 34.38
N LYS A 7 -4.81 4.35 35.13
CA LYS A 7 -4.85 5.80 34.84
C LYS A 7 -3.45 6.42 34.97
N GLU A 8 -2.70 6.02 35.99
CA GLU A 8 -1.33 6.50 36.22
C GLU A 8 -0.37 6.02 35.09
N LYS A 9 -0.46 4.76 34.68
CA LYS A 9 0.29 4.23 33.53
C LYS A 9 -0.04 4.95 32.24
N VAL A 10 -1.32 5.20 31.95
CA VAL A 10 -1.74 5.92 30.75
C VAL A 10 -1.24 7.36 30.77
N SER A 11 -1.33 8.05 31.91
CA SER A 11 -0.84 9.43 32.06
C SER A 11 0.68 9.52 31.89
N THR A 12 1.46 8.62 32.46
CA THR A 12 2.92 8.58 32.28
C THR A 12 3.32 8.27 30.86
N THR A 13 2.64 7.34 30.20
CA THR A 13 2.88 7.04 28.78
C THR A 13 2.56 8.24 27.88
N TRP A 14 1.44 8.91 28.16
CA TRP A 14 1.04 10.11 27.40
C TRP A 14 2.05 11.25 27.55
N ASN A 15 2.48 11.53 28.77
CA ASN A 15 3.50 12.54 29.03
C ASN A 15 4.83 12.24 28.34
N ASN A 16 5.24 10.97 28.33
CA ASN A 16 6.43 10.55 27.59
C ASN A 16 6.27 10.73 26.07
N VAL A 17 5.10 10.43 25.50
CA VAL A 17 4.83 10.65 24.08
C VAL A 17 4.89 12.15 23.75
N VAL A 18 4.29 13.00 24.56
CA VAL A 18 4.29 14.46 24.35
C VAL A 18 5.71 15.03 24.48
N LEU A 19 6.47 14.60 25.48
CA LEU A 19 7.84 15.05 25.72
C LEU A 19 8.79 14.66 24.57
N HIS A 20 8.64 13.45 24.06
CA HIS A 20 9.50 12.89 23.01
C HIS A 20 8.83 12.91 21.61
N TRP A 21 7.86 13.80 21.41
CA TRP A 21 7.14 13.90 20.14
C TRP A 21 8.06 14.21 18.94
N LYS A 22 8.97 15.16 19.13
CA LYS A 22 9.89 15.62 18.07
C LYS A 22 11.32 15.14 18.24
N THR A 23 11.71 14.81 19.47
CA THR A 23 13.07 14.39 19.81
C THR A 23 13.06 12.97 20.32
N PRO A 24 13.94 12.08 19.83
CA PRO A 24 14.03 10.72 20.34
C PRO A 24 14.28 10.68 21.84
N ALA A 25 13.70 9.70 22.54
CA ALA A 25 14.02 9.45 23.94
C ALA A 25 15.46 8.95 24.10
N LEU A 26 16.03 9.07 25.30
CA LEU A 26 17.38 8.58 25.60
C LEU A 26 17.51 7.09 25.21
N GLY A 27 18.48 6.79 24.35
CA GLY A 27 18.70 5.44 23.82
C GLY A 27 17.83 5.04 22.62
N LYS A 28 16.99 5.95 22.10
CA LYS A 28 16.21 5.76 20.88
C LYS A 28 16.74 6.64 19.73
N TYR A 29 16.60 6.13 18.51
CA TYR A 29 17.03 6.82 17.29
C TYR A 29 15.89 7.52 16.57
N VAL A 30 14.63 7.10 16.85
CA VAL A 30 13.44 7.57 16.14
C VAL A 30 12.46 8.23 17.08
N SER A 31 11.91 9.38 16.69
CA SER A 31 10.90 10.11 17.45
C SER A 31 9.50 9.50 17.26
N TYR A 32 8.58 9.73 18.19
CA TYR A 32 7.19 9.26 18.04
C TYR A 32 6.49 9.85 16.82
N LYS A 33 6.82 11.08 16.44
CA LYS A 33 6.31 11.71 15.21
C LYS A 33 6.71 10.92 13.96
N GLU A 34 7.93 10.44 13.89
CA GLU A 34 8.42 9.67 12.73
C GLU A 34 7.76 8.29 12.67
N ILE A 35 7.54 7.64 13.82
CA ILE A 35 6.82 6.35 13.89
C ILE A 35 5.39 6.51 13.38
N ILE A 36 4.67 7.53 13.83
CA ILE A 36 3.30 7.78 13.38
C ILE A 36 3.26 8.19 11.91
N ALA A 37 4.20 9.03 11.46
CA ALA A 37 4.28 9.42 10.06
C ALA A 37 4.55 8.22 9.14
N TYR A 38 5.39 7.28 9.59
CA TYR A 38 5.62 6.03 8.89
C TYR A 38 4.33 5.17 8.84
N GLY A 39 3.61 5.04 9.96
CA GLY A 39 2.34 4.31 10.02
C GLY A 39 1.25 4.91 9.11
N VAL A 40 1.10 6.24 9.12
CA VAL A 40 0.14 6.94 8.23
C VAL A 40 0.53 6.77 6.76
N GLY A 41 1.84 6.83 6.44
CA GLY A 41 2.32 6.51 5.10
C GLY A 41 1.97 5.07 4.68
N GLY A 42 2.11 4.12 5.61
CA GLY A 42 1.71 2.72 5.41
C GLY A 42 0.22 2.51 5.16
N MET A 43 -0.63 3.34 5.76
CA MET A 43 -2.07 3.32 5.51
C MET A 43 -2.37 3.59 4.03
N GLY A 44 -1.69 4.54 3.40
CA GLY A 44 -1.80 4.79 1.95
C GLY A 44 -1.35 3.60 1.10
N VAL A 45 -0.24 2.95 1.47
CA VAL A 45 0.25 1.75 0.77
C VAL A 45 -0.77 0.61 0.88
N GLN A 46 -1.33 0.38 2.05
CA GLN A 46 -2.34 -0.67 2.27
C GLN A 46 -3.66 -0.35 1.57
N PHE A 47 -4.05 0.92 1.51
CA PHE A 47 -5.23 1.34 0.73
C PHE A 47 -5.07 0.93 -0.75
N VAL A 48 -3.94 1.22 -1.36
CA VAL A 48 -3.64 0.82 -2.75
C VAL A 48 -3.60 -0.70 -2.89
N MET A 49 -3.04 -1.42 -1.91
CA MET A 49 -3.03 -2.89 -1.91
C MET A 49 -4.44 -3.48 -1.95
N PHE A 50 -5.31 -2.98 -1.10
CA PHE A 50 -6.72 -3.40 -1.07
C PHE A 50 -7.44 -3.05 -2.36
N PHE A 51 -7.22 -1.86 -2.89
CA PHE A 51 -7.76 -1.47 -4.18
C PHE A 51 -7.29 -2.40 -5.30
N CYS A 52 -6.00 -2.75 -5.36
CA CYS A 52 -5.48 -3.72 -6.33
C CYS A 52 -6.14 -5.11 -6.16
N SER A 53 -6.48 -5.52 -4.94
CA SER A 53 -7.18 -6.79 -4.71
C SER A 53 -8.63 -6.77 -5.23
N LEU A 54 -9.29 -5.62 -5.20
CA LEU A 54 -10.63 -5.45 -5.78
C LEU A 54 -10.63 -5.46 -7.32
N ILE A 55 -9.52 -5.08 -7.94
CA ILE A 55 -9.30 -5.13 -9.40
C ILE A 55 -8.82 -6.53 -9.84
N ALA A 56 -8.61 -7.47 -8.92
CA ALA A 56 -8.11 -8.79 -9.25
C ALA A 56 -8.87 -9.41 -10.43
N LEU A 57 -8.13 -9.99 -11.36
CA LEU A 57 -8.69 -10.62 -12.58
C LEU A 57 -9.39 -11.96 -12.23
N SER A 58 -10.49 -11.88 -11.50
CA SER A 58 -11.30 -13.03 -11.12
C SER A 58 -12.78 -12.77 -11.42
N ALA A 59 -13.50 -13.83 -11.73
CA ALA A 59 -14.94 -13.74 -11.99
C ALA A 59 -15.75 -13.27 -10.78
N THR A 60 -15.20 -13.47 -9.58
CA THR A 60 -15.80 -13.05 -8.30
C THR A 60 -15.38 -11.64 -7.87
N SER A 61 -14.51 -10.98 -8.64
CA SER A 61 -14.09 -9.61 -8.36
C SER A 61 -15.27 -8.67 -8.47
N PHE A 62 -15.45 -7.84 -7.43
CA PHE A 62 -16.54 -6.88 -7.39
C PHE A 62 -16.50 -5.89 -8.56
N LEU A 63 -15.33 -5.31 -8.82
CA LEU A 63 -15.19 -4.30 -9.88
C LEU A 63 -15.14 -4.93 -11.28
N VAL A 64 -14.28 -5.89 -11.50
CA VAL A 64 -14.00 -6.40 -12.85
C VAL A 64 -15.03 -7.43 -13.32
N GLY A 65 -15.40 -8.36 -12.45
CA GLY A 65 -16.37 -9.41 -12.79
C GLY A 65 -17.80 -8.89 -12.83
N ASN A 66 -18.25 -8.24 -11.77
CA ASN A 66 -19.65 -7.84 -11.61
C ASN A 66 -19.98 -6.50 -12.24
N THR A 67 -19.14 -5.46 -12.01
CA THR A 67 -19.47 -4.09 -12.44
C THR A 67 -19.10 -3.84 -13.89
N ILE A 68 -17.88 -4.21 -14.33
CA ILE A 68 -17.43 -4.00 -15.72
C ILE A 68 -18.03 -5.06 -16.66
N GLY A 69 -18.38 -6.24 -16.13
CA GLY A 69 -19.10 -7.30 -16.87
C GLY A 69 -18.22 -8.03 -17.89
N ILE A 70 -16.95 -8.32 -17.57
CA ILE A 70 -16.05 -9.11 -18.41
C ILE A 70 -16.35 -10.61 -18.21
N LYS A 71 -16.46 -11.36 -19.32
CA LYS A 71 -16.72 -12.79 -19.28
C LYS A 71 -15.63 -13.55 -18.51
N PRO A 72 -15.99 -14.53 -17.65
CA PRO A 72 -15.04 -15.30 -16.83
C PRO A 72 -13.89 -15.92 -17.61
N MET A 73 -14.16 -16.42 -18.82
CA MET A 73 -13.15 -17.05 -19.67
C MET A 73 -12.05 -16.04 -20.09
N HIS A 74 -12.43 -14.82 -20.44
CA HIS A 74 -11.44 -13.78 -20.77
C HIS A 74 -10.66 -13.33 -19.52
N LEU A 75 -11.31 -13.24 -18.38
CA LEU A 75 -10.61 -12.95 -17.10
C LEU A 75 -9.56 -14.01 -16.79
N GLN A 76 -9.86 -15.30 -17.04
CA GLN A 76 -8.90 -16.38 -16.84
C GLN A 76 -7.68 -16.25 -17.75
N TYR A 77 -7.88 -15.96 -19.07
CA TYR A 77 -6.76 -15.75 -19.98
C TYR A 77 -5.92 -14.54 -19.60
N MET A 78 -6.56 -13.44 -19.21
CA MET A 78 -5.87 -12.24 -18.73
C MET A 78 -5.07 -12.53 -17.44
N ALA A 79 -5.63 -13.29 -16.51
CA ALA A 79 -4.95 -13.68 -15.28
C ALA A 79 -3.70 -14.51 -15.56
N VAL A 80 -3.77 -15.51 -16.44
CA VAL A 80 -2.62 -16.33 -16.81
C VAL A 80 -1.53 -15.47 -17.49
N ALA A 81 -1.90 -14.63 -18.45
CA ALA A 81 -0.96 -13.73 -19.11
C ALA A 81 -0.30 -12.75 -18.12
N SER A 82 -1.09 -12.16 -17.22
CA SER A 82 -0.58 -11.24 -16.20
C SER A 82 0.33 -11.94 -15.18
N THR A 83 0.10 -13.20 -14.87
CA THR A 83 0.98 -13.98 -13.99
C THR A 83 2.38 -14.16 -14.60
N ILE A 84 2.44 -14.45 -15.90
CA ILE A 84 3.72 -14.58 -16.62
C ILE A 84 4.48 -13.25 -16.63
N ILE A 85 3.76 -12.15 -16.95
CA ILE A 85 4.33 -10.79 -16.92
C ILE A 85 4.81 -10.44 -15.52
N GLY A 86 4.00 -10.70 -14.49
CA GLY A 86 4.30 -10.42 -13.09
C GLY A 86 5.52 -11.19 -12.57
N PHE A 87 5.74 -12.41 -13.03
CA PHE A 87 6.95 -13.18 -12.70
C PHE A 87 8.21 -12.47 -13.22
N GLY A 88 8.21 -12.04 -14.49
CA GLY A 88 9.32 -11.28 -15.06
C GLY A 88 9.58 -9.95 -14.33
N ILE A 89 8.51 -9.23 -13.98
CA ILE A 89 8.60 -7.98 -13.21
C ILE A 89 9.20 -8.23 -11.83
N THR A 90 8.83 -9.32 -11.16
CA THR A 90 9.32 -9.64 -9.80
C THR A 90 10.83 -9.88 -9.79
N ILE A 91 11.36 -10.61 -10.77
CA ILE A 91 12.80 -10.83 -10.93
C ILE A 91 13.52 -9.50 -11.19
N GLY A 92 13.03 -8.74 -12.17
CA GLY A 92 13.62 -7.44 -12.54
C GLY A 92 13.60 -6.43 -11.40
N ARG A 93 12.51 -6.40 -10.63
CA ARG A 93 12.33 -5.50 -9.48
C ARG A 93 13.43 -5.66 -8.43
N SER A 94 13.70 -6.87 -7.99
CA SER A 94 14.72 -7.13 -6.97
C SER A 94 16.08 -6.62 -7.43
N TYR A 95 16.46 -6.92 -8.66
CA TYR A 95 17.71 -6.44 -9.24
C TYR A 95 17.78 -4.91 -9.35
N ILE A 96 16.70 -4.27 -9.79
CA ILE A 96 16.64 -2.80 -9.95
C ILE A 96 16.73 -2.09 -8.59
N ILE A 97 15.97 -2.54 -7.57
CA ILE A 97 16.00 -1.93 -6.24
C ILE A 97 17.38 -2.08 -5.59
N ASP A 98 18.01 -3.25 -5.75
CA ASP A 98 19.32 -3.51 -5.14
C ASP A 98 20.46 -2.77 -5.81
N SER A 99 20.37 -2.56 -7.11
CA SER A 99 21.39 -1.86 -7.90
C SER A 99 21.28 -0.34 -7.79
N ALA A 100 20.11 0.20 -7.42
CA ALA A 100 19.88 1.63 -7.39
C ALA A 100 20.60 2.33 -6.22
N ARG A 101 21.33 3.40 -6.54
CA ARG A 101 22.04 4.26 -5.57
C ARG A 101 21.61 5.71 -5.76
N PHE A 102 20.74 6.19 -4.89
CA PHE A 102 20.27 7.57 -4.90
C PHE A 102 20.95 8.40 -3.81
N LYS A 103 21.20 9.69 -4.07
CA LYS A 103 21.76 10.63 -3.09
C LYS A 103 20.85 10.85 -1.88
N SER A 104 19.53 10.72 -2.06
CA SER A 104 18.51 10.94 -1.00
C SER A 104 18.18 9.68 -0.19
N GLY A 105 19.03 8.64 -0.25
CA GLY A 105 18.82 7.35 0.40
C GLY A 105 18.23 6.29 -0.56
N LYS A 106 18.34 5.01 -0.17
CA LYS A 106 18.03 3.88 -1.07
C LYS A 106 16.53 3.77 -1.39
N PHE A 107 15.65 3.96 -0.42
CA PHE A 107 14.21 3.62 -0.56
C PHE A 107 13.28 4.82 -0.73
N ARG A 108 13.61 6.00 -0.17
CA ARG A 108 12.77 7.20 -0.26
C ARG A 108 12.44 7.63 -1.69
N PRO A 109 13.38 7.67 -2.64
CA PRO A 109 13.06 8.03 -4.03
C PRO A 109 12.11 7.05 -4.70
N TRP A 110 12.23 5.76 -4.39
CA TRP A 110 11.34 4.73 -4.93
C TRP A 110 9.88 4.94 -4.53
N LEU A 111 9.62 5.37 -3.29
CA LEU A 111 8.26 5.68 -2.84
C LEU A 111 7.61 6.77 -3.69
N ALA A 112 8.36 7.80 -4.08
CA ALA A 112 7.83 8.86 -4.94
C ALA A 112 7.71 8.41 -6.40
N ILE A 113 8.77 7.79 -6.94
CA ILE A 113 8.84 7.41 -8.37
C ILE A 113 7.78 6.34 -8.70
N THR A 114 7.52 5.41 -7.81
CA THR A 114 6.56 4.33 -8.06
C THR A 114 5.18 4.58 -7.45
N GLY A 115 5.09 5.30 -6.35
CA GLY A 115 3.82 5.62 -5.70
C GLY A 115 2.95 6.55 -6.53
N ILE A 116 3.52 7.61 -7.11
CA ILE A 116 2.77 8.56 -7.95
C ILE A 116 2.13 7.86 -9.17
N PRO A 117 2.87 7.10 -10.01
CA PRO A 117 2.27 6.35 -11.11
C PRO A 117 1.21 5.35 -10.65
N THR A 118 1.44 4.67 -9.52
CA THR A 118 0.47 3.70 -8.97
C THR A 118 -0.87 4.37 -8.68
N VAL A 119 -0.85 5.53 -8.01
CA VAL A 119 -2.07 6.28 -7.70
C VAL A 119 -2.74 6.80 -8.96
N ILE A 120 -1.98 7.34 -9.91
CA ILE A 120 -2.52 7.83 -11.20
C ILE A 120 -3.22 6.70 -11.96
N ILE A 121 -2.60 5.53 -12.08
CA ILE A 121 -3.19 4.38 -12.77
C ILE A 121 -4.45 3.91 -12.05
N ALA A 122 -4.46 3.88 -10.72
CA ALA A 122 -5.63 3.52 -9.93
C ALA A 122 -6.81 4.49 -10.18
N VAL A 123 -6.53 5.80 -10.20
CA VAL A 123 -7.55 6.82 -10.50
C VAL A 123 -8.06 6.70 -11.94
N VAL A 124 -7.15 6.53 -12.92
CA VAL A 124 -7.52 6.32 -14.32
C VAL A 124 -8.41 5.08 -14.47
N PHE A 125 -8.07 3.99 -13.78
CA PHE A 125 -8.86 2.77 -13.82
C PHE A 125 -10.31 2.99 -13.38
N VAL A 126 -10.52 3.76 -12.31
CA VAL A 126 -11.89 4.05 -11.79
C VAL A 126 -12.65 5.00 -12.71
N TRP A 127 -11.97 5.96 -13.33
CA TRP A 127 -12.60 7.01 -14.13
C TRP A 127 -12.83 6.65 -15.60
N LEU A 128 -12.39 5.46 -16.04
CA LEU A 128 -12.65 5.02 -17.40
C LEU A 128 -14.16 4.87 -17.63
N PRO A 129 -14.70 5.42 -18.75
CA PRO A 129 -16.12 5.35 -19.07
C PRO A 129 -16.50 3.99 -19.65
N TYR A 130 -16.51 2.97 -18.81
CA TYR A 130 -16.75 1.59 -19.22
C TYR A 130 -18.10 1.39 -19.93
N GLU A 131 -19.11 2.17 -19.61
CA GLU A 131 -20.44 2.06 -20.23
C GLU A 131 -20.44 2.36 -21.73
N THR A 132 -19.62 3.32 -22.14
CA THR A 132 -19.53 3.75 -23.56
C THR A 132 -18.55 2.91 -24.38
N MET A 133 -17.71 2.09 -23.71
CA MET A 133 -16.69 1.28 -24.37
C MET A 133 -17.28 0.00 -24.98
N SER A 134 -16.76 -0.39 -26.16
CA SER A 134 -17.03 -1.71 -26.70
C SER A 134 -16.42 -2.80 -25.81
N TYR A 135 -16.96 -4.01 -25.88
CA TYR A 135 -16.50 -5.11 -25.03
C TYR A 135 -14.98 -5.34 -25.12
N MET A 136 -14.40 -5.32 -26.32
CA MET A 136 -12.95 -5.50 -26.52
C MET A 136 -12.13 -4.35 -25.94
N GLN A 137 -12.62 -3.11 -26.03
CA GLN A 137 -11.96 -1.97 -25.40
C GLN A 137 -11.93 -2.11 -23.87
N LYS A 138 -13.02 -2.59 -23.25
CA LYS A 138 -13.06 -2.88 -21.81
C LYS A 138 -11.98 -3.91 -21.41
N VAL A 139 -11.90 -5.02 -22.15
CA VAL A 139 -10.92 -6.08 -21.89
C VAL A 139 -9.50 -5.55 -22.00
N ILE A 140 -9.17 -4.80 -23.04
CA ILE A 140 -7.84 -4.23 -23.26
C ILE A 140 -7.52 -3.19 -22.17
N ALA A 141 -8.44 -2.29 -21.84
CA ALA A 141 -8.23 -1.25 -20.84
C ALA A 141 -7.97 -1.86 -19.45
N VAL A 142 -8.78 -2.83 -19.03
CA VAL A 142 -8.61 -3.53 -17.76
C VAL A 142 -7.28 -4.28 -17.73
N PHE A 143 -6.94 -4.99 -18.80
CA PHE A 143 -5.69 -5.74 -18.88
C PHE A 143 -4.46 -4.82 -18.79
N LEU A 144 -4.46 -3.70 -19.51
CA LEU A 144 -3.35 -2.73 -19.48
C LEU A 144 -3.22 -2.07 -18.10
N CYS A 145 -4.32 -1.56 -17.54
CA CYS A 145 -4.28 -0.95 -16.21
C CYS A 145 -3.83 -1.93 -15.13
N TYR A 146 -4.33 -3.17 -15.16
CA TYR A 146 -3.93 -4.19 -14.21
C TYR A 146 -2.42 -4.51 -14.29
N ASN A 147 -1.88 -4.73 -15.50
CA ASN A 147 -0.46 -5.02 -15.66
C ASN A 147 0.43 -3.81 -15.31
N LEU A 148 -0.01 -2.58 -15.59
CA LEU A 148 0.70 -1.38 -15.16
C LEU A 148 0.72 -1.26 -13.62
N LEU A 149 -0.40 -1.54 -12.95
CA LEU A 149 -0.44 -1.60 -11.48
C LEU A 149 0.50 -2.68 -10.94
N GLN A 150 0.50 -3.87 -11.53
CA GLN A 150 1.42 -4.96 -11.18
C GLN A 150 2.89 -4.59 -11.40
N CYS A 151 3.18 -3.67 -12.32
CA CYS A 151 4.53 -3.18 -12.54
C CYS A 151 4.98 -2.22 -11.42
N PHE A 152 4.18 -1.21 -11.07
CA PHE A 152 4.58 -0.14 -10.14
C PHE A 152 4.29 -0.44 -8.67
N TYR A 153 3.14 -1.03 -8.36
CA TYR A 153 2.71 -1.25 -6.99
C TYR A 153 3.67 -2.13 -6.16
N PRO A 154 4.22 -3.25 -6.66
CA PRO A 154 5.15 -4.06 -5.87
C PRO A 154 6.47 -3.34 -5.54
N PHE A 155 6.95 -2.43 -6.40
CA PHE A 155 8.09 -1.57 -6.06
C PHE A 155 7.75 -0.60 -4.93
N PHE A 156 6.57 0.00 -4.98
CA PHE A 156 6.08 0.91 -3.96
C PHE A 156 5.96 0.21 -2.60
N GLN A 157 5.34 -0.96 -2.56
CA GLN A 157 5.20 -1.77 -1.36
C GLN A 157 6.54 -2.22 -0.79
N GLN A 158 7.44 -2.73 -1.65
CA GLN A 158 8.77 -3.18 -1.23
C GLN A 158 9.58 -2.02 -0.63
N ALA A 159 9.61 -0.87 -1.31
CA ALA A 159 10.32 0.30 -0.84
C ALA A 159 9.80 0.79 0.53
N TYR A 160 8.48 0.72 0.77
CA TYR A 160 7.89 1.04 2.05
C TYR A 160 8.31 0.04 3.15
N THR A 161 8.23 -1.26 2.86
CA THR A 161 8.59 -2.31 3.83
C THR A 161 10.08 -2.23 4.19
N ASP A 162 10.94 -2.07 3.19
CA ASP A 162 12.39 -2.00 3.39
C ASP A 162 12.83 -0.69 4.09
N LEU A 163 12.04 0.37 3.98
CA LEU A 163 12.29 1.62 4.69
C LEU A 163 12.29 1.40 6.22
N ALA A 164 11.42 0.54 6.76
CA ALA A 164 11.39 0.20 8.18
C ALA A 164 12.73 -0.35 8.68
N ASN A 165 13.41 -1.13 7.82
CA ASN A 165 14.69 -1.76 8.16
C ASN A 165 15.86 -0.78 8.26
N VAL A 166 15.75 0.41 7.65
CA VAL A 166 16.81 1.43 7.62
C VAL A 166 16.51 2.65 8.50
N ILE A 167 15.30 2.77 9.07
CA ILE A 167 14.93 3.90 9.93
C ILE A 167 15.73 3.88 11.24
N SER A 168 15.91 2.70 11.86
CA SER A 168 16.69 2.55 13.09
C SER A 168 17.73 1.43 12.99
N PRO A 169 18.93 1.62 13.52
CA PRO A 169 19.93 0.57 13.66
C PRO A 169 19.54 -0.47 14.73
N ASN A 170 18.67 -0.12 15.68
CA ASN A 170 18.25 -0.98 16.77
C ASN A 170 17.10 -1.91 16.35
N SER A 171 17.29 -3.24 16.47
CA SER A 171 16.31 -4.24 16.09
C SER A 171 15.01 -4.17 16.92
N HIS A 172 15.09 -3.89 18.22
CA HIS A 172 13.91 -3.73 19.07
C HIS A 172 13.08 -2.53 18.66
N GLU A 173 13.73 -1.41 18.36
CA GLU A 173 13.04 -0.20 17.90
C GLU A 173 12.38 -0.40 16.54
N ARG A 174 13.01 -1.13 15.60
CA ARG A 174 12.38 -1.53 14.32
C ARG A 174 11.12 -2.35 14.54
N THR A 175 11.15 -3.29 15.48
CA THR A 175 9.96 -4.09 15.81
C THR A 175 8.86 -3.22 16.39
N ASP A 176 9.17 -2.26 17.26
CA ASP A 176 8.20 -1.31 17.81
C ASP A 176 7.59 -0.45 16.69
N ILE A 177 8.42 0.08 15.77
CA ILE A 177 7.97 0.87 14.61
C ILE A 177 6.99 0.07 13.75
N VAL A 178 7.36 -1.16 13.38
CA VAL A 178 6.52 -2.03 12.56
C VAL A 178 5.22 -2.38 13.30
N SER A 179 5.28 -2.68 14.60
CA SER A 179 4.10 -3.03 15.40
C SER A 179 3.11 -1.89 15.52
N VAL A 180 3.57 -0.69 15.87
CA VAL A 180 2.71 0.51 15.95
C VAL A 180 2.15 0.86 14.58
N SER A 181 2.99 0.82 13.55
CA SER A 181 2.56 1.11 12.18
C SER A 181 1.54 0.10 11.68
N SER A 182 1.66 -1.19 12.03
CA SER A 182 0.70 -2.22 11.64
C SER A 182 -0.70 -1.98 12.20
N ILE A 183 -0.80 -1.44 13.41
CA ILE A 183 -2.08 -1.04 13.99
C ILE A 183 -2.71 0.10 13.19
N ILE A 184 -1.92 1.10 12.81
CA ILE A 184 -2.40 2.26 12.06
C ILE A 184 -2.86 1.85 10.66
N TYR A 185 -2.03 1.13 9.91
CA TYR A 185 -2.37 0.78 8.53
C TYR A 185 -3.41 -0.36 8.42
N SER A 186 -3.63 -1.15 9.48
CA SER A 186 -4.72 -2.14 9.52
C SER A 186 -6.12 -1.52 9.42
N MET A 187 -6.24 -0.21 9.62
CA MET A 187 -7.49 0.53 9.37
C MET A 187 -7.79 0.72 7.88
N ALA A 188 -6.79 0.65 7.01
CA ALA A 188 -6.96 0.89 5.57
C ALA A 188 -7.95 -0.06 4.88
N PRO A 189 -7.96 -1.38 5.14
CA PRO A 189 -8.95 -2.30 4.60
C PRO A 189 -10.40 -1.92 4.91
N SER A 190 -10.65 -1.53 6.16
CA SER A 190 -11.98 -1.12 6.61
C SER A 190 -12.45 0.14 5.89
N LEU A 191 -11.56 1.11 5.71
CA LEU A 191 -11.85 2.33 4.95
C LEU A 191 -12.08 2.01 3.46
N THR A 192 -11.26 1.19 2.85
CA THR A 192 -11.43 0.79 1.44
C THR A 192 -12.75 0.05 1.24
N GLY A 193 -13.07 -0.89 2.12
CA GLY A 193 -14.33 -1.66 2.08
C GLY A 193 -15.58 -0.80 2.25
N LEU A 194 -15.46 0.37 2.88
CA LEU A 194 -16.56 1.32 3.05
C LEU A 194 -16.66 2.28 1.86
N PHE A 195 -15.54 2.84 1.42
CA PHE A 195 -15.54 3.88 0.38
C PHE A 195 -15.76 3.32 -1.03
N VAL A 196 -15.21 2.16 -1.37
CA VAL A 196 -15.32 1.62 -2.73
C VAL A 196 -16.77 1.27 -3.12
N PRO A 197 -17.56 0.54 -2.30
CA PRO A 197 -18.97 0.32 -2.60
C PRO A 197 -19.78 1.61 -2.67
N MET A 198 -19.49 2.58 -1.78
CA MET A 198 -20.18 3.86 -1.75
C MET A 198 -19.94 4.67 -3.03
N LEU A 199 -18.72 4.65 -3.56
CA LEU A 199 -18.38 5.32 -4.82
C LEU A 199 -18.96 4.61 -6.05
N SER A 200 -19.18 3.31 -5.98
CA SER A 200 -19.75 2.53 -7.09
C SER A 200 -21.28 2.69 -7.24
N THR A 201 -21.94 3.32 -6.25
CA THR A 201 -23.38 3.60 -6.26
C THR A 201 -23.71 5.05 -6.67
N LEU A 202 -22.68 5.88 -6.88
CA LEU A 202 -22.79 7.24 -7.41
C LEU A 202 -22.58 7.23 -8.93
#